data_0899e8ae1ea9dca32b8c3c2feb74d965
#
_entry.id   0899e8ae1ea9dca32b8c3c2feb74d965
#
_cell.length_a   1.000
_cell.length_b   1.000
_cell.length_c   1.000
_cell.angle_alpha   90.00
_cell.angle_beta   90.00
_cell.angle_gamma   90.00
#
_symmetry.space_group_name_H-M   'P 1'
#
loop_
_entity.id
_entity.type
_entity.pdbx_description
1 polymer ?
#
loop_
_entity_poly.entity_id
_entity_poly.type
_entity_poly.pdbx_seq_one_letter_code
_entity_poly.pdbx_strand_id
1 'polypeptide(L)'
;MDDHRHMDRNRTMPLATLPSPRGLYAMISIWGGATSRTLRAHWACEELELTYTPRLIGSRTGETQSAEFRRLNPKEKIPVLCDGDLVLSESAAIVTYLADTYGRGNLAPLPFTSERALYNQWLSFIQMELDAHTLYVMRKHKDLANLYGEAPAAIETAIAGFNKQIQVVTEQLATRPFLLGGQFTGADIMLTSILTWAQNYGFDLDSTLQTYTAAQTARPAYKRAAKL
;
A
#
# COMPACT_ATOMS: atom_id res chain seq x y z
N MET A 1 -17.64 56.28 2.68
CA MET A 1 -16.20 56.00 2.80
C MET A 1 -16.07 54.49 2.76
N ASP A 2 -15.98 53.95 1.53
CA ASP A 2 -15.85 52.53 1.28
C ASP A 2 -14.36 52.14 1.21
N ASP A 3 -13.94 51.30 2.11
CA ASP A 3 -12.57 50.72 2.12
C ASP A 3 -12.65 49.28 1.56
N HIS A 4 -12.64 49.19 0.20
CA HIS A 4 -12.50 47.91 -0.50
C HIS A 4 -11.03 47.50 -0.49
N ARG A 5 -10.63 46.67 0.51
CA ARG A 5 -9.33 45.99 0.48
C ARG A 5 -9.35 44.93 -0.61
N HIS A 6 -8.65 45.20 -1.70
CA HIS A 6 -8.29 44.23 -2.73
C HIS A 6 -7.43 43.12 -2.12
N MET A 7 -8.00 41.90 -2.01
CA MET A 7 -7.22 40.71 -1.79
C MET A 7 -6.42 40.36 -3.05
N ASP A 8 -5.15 40.61 -3.01
CA ASP A 8 -4.20 40.17 -4.04
C ASP A 8 -4.13 38.64 -4.10
N ARG A 9 -4.77 38.05 -5.12
CA ARG A 9 -4.85 36.59 -5.33
C ARG A 9 -3.60 35.98 -5.99
N ASN A 10 -2.51 36.72 -6.15
CA ASN A 10 -1.32 36.31 -6.88
C ASN A 10 -0.07 36.14 -6.00
N ARG A 11 -0.21 35.78 -4.73
CA ARG A 11 0.94 35.34 -3.96
C ARG A 11 1.22 33.89 -4.29
N THR A 12 1.99 33.62 -5.33
CA THR A 12 2.74 32.37 -5.49
C THR A 12 3.65 32.21 -4.27
N MET A 13 3.29 31.30 -3.37
CA MET A 13 4.21 30.89 -2.31
C MET A 13 5.47 30.33 -2.98
N PRO A 14 6.68 30.73 -2.56
CA PRO A 14 7.88 30.12 -3.05
C PRO A 14 7.79 28.62 -2.70
N LEU A 15 8.05 27.76 -3.70
CA LEU A 15 8.31 26.33 -3.47
C LEU A 15 9.36 26.25 -2.36
N ALA A 16 8.91 25.88 -1.14
CA ALA A 16 9.84 25.56 -0.08
C ALA A 16 10.79 24.51 -0.67
N THR A 17 12.06 24.83 -0.73
CA THR A 17 13.10 23.91 -1.11
C THR A 17 12.93 22.69 -0.19
N LEU A 18 12.48 21.59 -0.78
CA LEU A 18 12.38 20.32 -0.07
C LEU A 18 13.75 20.09 0.59
N PRO A 19 13.79 19.73 1.89
CA PRO A 19 15.04 19.49 2.55
C PRO A 19 15.82 18.47 1.73
N SER A 20 17.08 18.78 1.47
CA SER A 20 18.05 17.87 0.86
C SER A 20 17.95 16.49 1.54
N PRO A 21 17.99 15.37 0.79
CA PRO A 21 17.91 14.04 1.40
C PRO A 21 18.93 13.98 2.55
N ARG A 22 18.41 13.75 3.76
CA ARG A 22 19.19 13.66 4.99
C ARG A 22 20.35 12.71 4.75
N GLY A 23 21.49 13.10 5.22
CA GLY A 23 22.83 12.56 4.97
C GLY A 23 22.88 11.06 4.65
N LEU A 24 23.79 10.71 3.80
CA LEU A 24 24.05 9.50 3.00
C LEU A 24 23.89 8.11 3.68
N TYR A 25 23.40 7.96 4.91
CA TYR A 25 23.34 6.68 5.63
C TYR A 25 22.16 6.53 6.64
N ALA A 26 20.99 7.06 6.39
CA ALA A 26 19.83 6.54 7.09
C ALA A 26 19.55 5.14 6.54
N MET A 27 19.90 4.08 7.28
CA MET A 27 19.68 2.71 6.83
C MET A 27 18.18 2.40 6.95
N ILE A 28 17.47 2.47 5.83
CA ILE A 28 16.08 2.01 5.76
C ILE A 28 16.05 0.53 6.10
N SER A 29 15.15 0.11 6.97
CA SER A 29 14.83 -1.30 7.17
C SER A 29 13.33 -1.54 7.14
N ILE A 30 12.95 -2.69 6.55
CA ILE A 30 11.58 -3.17 6.49
C ILE A 30 11.47 -4.46 7.31
N TRP A 31 10.65 -4.42 8.36
CA TRP A 31 10.37 -5.56 9.20
C TRP A 31 9.12 -6.29 8.72
N GLY A 32 9.28 -7.57 8.44
CA GLY A 32 8.26 -8.50 7.97
C GLY A 32 8.63 -9.16 6.66
N GLY A 33 8.15 -10.40 6.46
CA GLY A 33 8.32 -11.19 5.25
C GLY A 33 7.06 -11.98 4.91
N ALA A 34 7.01 -12.56 3.71
CA ALA A 34 6.04 -13.56 3.27
C ALA A 34 4.55 -13.23 3.50
N THR A 35 4.14 -11.96 3.49
CA THR A 35 2.72 -11.57 3.52
C THR A 35 2.38 -10.57 2.43
N SER A 36 1.14 -10.58 1.95
CA SER A 36 0.67 -9.59 0.94
C SER A 36 0.90 -8.14 1.38
N ARG A 37 0.76 -7.85 2.68
CA ARG A 37 0.95 -6.49 3.20
C ARG A 37 2.41 -6.10 3.32
N THR A 38 3.31 -7.04 3.63
CA THR A 38 4.75 -6.80 3.70
C THR A 38 5.34 -6.62 2.30
N LEU A 39 4.86 -7.42 1.34
CA LEU A 39 5.22 -7.29 -0.07
C LEU A 39 5.06 -5.85 -0.57
N ARG A 40 4.02 -5.12 -0.16
CA ARG A 40 3.78 -3.73 -0.57
C ARG A 40 4.96 -2.81 -0.22
N ALA A 41 5.50 -2.94 0.98
CA ALA A 41 6.61 -2.13 1.46
C ALA A 41 7.93 -2.48 0.73
N HIS A 42 8.24 -3.78 0.61
CA HIS A 42 9.41 -4.23 -0.14
C HIS A 42 9.33 -3.83 -1.61
N TRP A 43 8.17 -4.03 -2.24
CA TRP A 43 7.99 -3.66 -3.64
C TRP A 43 8.15 -2.16 -3.89
N ALA A 44 7.66 -1.30 -3.00
CA ALA A 44 7.91 0.14 -3.10
C ALA A 44 9.41 0.48 -3.02
N CYS A 45 10.16 -0.15 -2.11
CA CYS A 45 11.61 0.01 -2.05
C CYS A 45 12.29 -0.42 -3.36
N GLU A 46 11.87 -1.57 -3.93
CA GLU A 46 12.42 -2.10 -5.16
C GLU A 46 12.09 -1.26 -6.41
N GLU A 47 10.89 -0.66 -6.49
CA GLU A 47 10.52 0.27 -7.57
C GLU A 47 11.31 1.58 -7.50
N LEU A 48 11.67 2.00 -6.30
CA LEU A 48 12.46 3.20 -6.05
C LEU A 48 13.97 2.93 -6.07
N GLU A 49 14.38 1.68 -6.32
CA GLU A 49 15.79 1.24 -6.32
C GLU A 49 16.53 1.63 -5.03
N LEU A 50 15.85 1.58 -3.88
CA LEU A 50 16.41 1.95 -2.60
C LEU A 50 17.30 0.83 -2.05
N THR A 51 18.44 1.23 -1.46
CA THR A 51 19.21 0.33 -0.60
C THR A 51 18.54 0.27 0.77
N TYR A 52 18.11 -0.92 1.19
CA TYR A 52 17.46 -1.14 2.48
C TYR A 52 17.79 -2.51 3.05
N THR A 53 17.53 -2.71 4.34
CA THR A 53 17.74 -3.99 5.04
C THR A 53 16.40 -4.68 5.26
N PRO A 54 16.11 -5.82 4.61
CA PRO A 54 14.93 -6.62 4.93
C PRO A 54 15.17 -7.38 6.26
N ARG A 55 14.21 -7.25 7.19
CA ARG A 55 14.12 -7.98 8.45
C ARG A 55 12.98 -8.97 8.35
N LEU A 56 13.25 -10.16 7.80
CA LEU A 56 12.23 -11.13 7.39
C LEU A 56 11.67 -11.92 8.58
N ILE A 57 10.90 -11.24 9.42
CA ILE A 57 10.15 -11.87 10.52
C ILE A 57 8.75 -12.28 10.05
N GLY A 58 8.24 -13.36 10.61
CA GLY A 58 6.94 -13.93 10.27
C GLY A 58 5.78 -13.32 11.05
N SER A 59 4.60 -13.35 10.43
CA SER A 59 3.34 -13.07 11.12
C SER A 59 2.91 -14.29 11.95
N ARG A 60 2.68 -14.14 13.25
CA ARG A 60 2.25 -15.21 14.17
C ARG A 60 3.27 -16.33 14.39
N THR A 61 4.54 -16.05 14.21
CA THR A 61 5.65 -16.97 14.49
C THR A 61 6.24 -16.76 15.89
N GLY A 62 5.70 -15.82 16.66
CA GLY A 62 6.27 -15.39 17.95
C GLY A 62 7.25 -14.22 17.80
N GLU A 63 7.84 -14.01 16.64
CA GLU A 63 8.85 -12.96 16.41
C GLU A 63 8.30 -11.54 16.62
N THR A 64 7.04 -11.30 16.22
CA THR A 64 6.36 -10.02 16.46
C THR A 64 6.03 -9.77 17.95
N GLN A 65 6.19 -10.77 18.81
CA GLN A 65 5.97 -10.66 20.25
C GLN A 65 7.26 -10.41 21.03
N SER A 66 8.41 -10.40 20.35
CA SER A 66 9.69 -10.07 20.98
C SER A 66 9.67 -8.66 21.58
N ALA A 67 10.41 -8.45 22.67
CA ALA A 67 10.53 -7.14 23.32
C ALA A 67 11.11 -6.08 22.36
N GLU A 68 11.98 -6.50 21.44
CA GLU A 68 12.54 -5.64 20.40
C GLU A 68 11.44 -5.16 19.45
N PHE A 69 10.66 -6.08 18.87
CA PHE A 69 9.63 -5.70 17.90
C PHE A 69 8.47 -4.94 18.53
N ARG A 70 8.05 -5.27 19.77
CA ARG A 70 7.00 -4.54 20.49
C ARG A 70 7.37 -3.07 20.73
N ARG A 71 8.65 -2.72 20.89
CA ARG A 71 9.10 -1.32 20.96
C ARG A 71 8.91 -0.59 19.64
N LEU A 72 9.03 -1.28 18.50
CA LEU A 72 8.79 -0.71 17.18
C LEU A 72 7.29 -0.62 16.88
N ASN A 73 6.53 -1.67 17.21
CA ASN A 73 5.10 -1.71 16.96
C ASN A 73 4.34 -2.50 18.03
N PRO A 74 3.72 -1.83 19.00
CA PRO A 74 2.96 -2.49 20.06
C PRO A 74 1.71 -3.23 19.54
N LYS A 75 1.29 -3.02 18.29
CA LYS A 75 0.22 -3.78 17.64
C LYS A 75 0.65 -5.19 17.23
N GLU A 76 1.94 -5.54 17.34
CA GLU A 76 2.52 -6.84 16.96
C GLU A 76 2.23 -7.22 15.49
N LYS A 77 2.21 -6.22 14.61
CA LYS A 77 1.87 -6.38 13.19
C LYS A 77 2.98 -5.92 12.27
N ILE A 78 3.15 -6.63 11.18
CA ILE A 78 4.04 -6.31 10.05
C ILE A 78 3.20 -5.83 8.85
N PRO A 79 3.79 -5.00 7.96
CA PRO A 79 5.14 -4.47 7.98
C PRO A 79 5.36 -3.29 8.94
N VAL A 80 6.63 -3.06 9.30
CA VAL A 80 7.12 -1.83 9.92
C VAL A 80 8.32 -1.34 9.13
N LEU A 81 8.35 -0.03 8.83
CA LEU A 81 9.51 0.66 8.28
C LEU A 81 10.24 1.39 9.42
N CYS A 82 11.57 1.28 9.43
CA CYS A 82 12.42 2.19 10.18
C CYS A 82 13.29 2.98 9.20
N ASP A 83 13.37 4.30 9.39
CA ASP A 83 14.18 5.22 8.59
C ASP A 83 14.75 6.30 9.49
N GLY A 84 15.99 6.13 9.92
CA GLY A 84 16.58 6.90 11.02
C GLY A 84 15.77 6.74 12.30
N ASP A 85 15.29 7.85 12.85
CA ASP A 85 14.45 7.87 14.05
C ASP A 85 12.96 7.61 13.78
N LEU A 86 12.56 7.61 12.51
CA LEU A 86 11.16 7.32 12.14
C LEU A 86 10.89 5.83 12.22
N VAL A 87 9.83 5.47 12.96
CA VAL A 87 9.24 4.14 12.94
C VAL A 87 7.81 4.27 12.43
N LEU A 88 7.50 3.63 11.30
CA LEU A 88 6.22 3.76 10.62
C LEU A 88 5.61 2.38 10.38
N SER A 89 4.35 2.22 10.75
CA SER A 89 3.52 1.06 10.42
C SER A 89 2.40 1.44 9.45
N GLU A 90 1.59 0.47 9.02
CA GLU A 90 0.56 0.55 7.97
C GLU A 90 1.15 0.61 6.55
N SER A 91 0.94 -0.45 5.79
CA SER A 91 1.60 -0.62 4.49
C SER A 91 1.33 0.51 3.48
N ALA A 92 0.11 1.09 3.47
CA ALA A 92 -0.18 2.22 2.58
C ALA A 92 0.54 3.51 3.03
N ALA A 93 0.66 3.74 4.34
CA ALA A 93 1.43 4.86 4.86
C ALA A 93 2.93 4.70 4.52
N ILE A 94 3.45 3.48 4.65
CA ILE A 94 4.84 3.16 4.29
C ILE A 94 5.08 3.42 2.80
N VAL A 95 4.22 2.90 1.92
CA VAL A 95 4.34 3.09 0.46
C VAL A 95 4.29 4.58 0.11
N THR A 96 3.35 5.33 0.70
CA THR A 96 3.22 6.78 0.47
C THR A 96 4.45 7.54 0.98
N TYR A 97 4.93 7.23 2.18
CA TYR A 97 6.13 7.85 2.75
C TYR A 97 7.36 7.63 1.86
N LEU A 98 7.58 6.39 1.40
CA LEU A 98 8.69 6.05 0.51
C LEU A 98 8.59 6.82 -0.81
N ALA A 99 7.38 6.89 -1.40
CA ALA A 99 7.14 7.64 -2.62
C ALA A 99 7.40 9.15 -2.45
N ASP A 100 6.94 9.73 -1.34
CA ASP A 100 7.09 11.17 -1.08
C ASP A 100 8.53 11.55 -0.76
N THR A 101 9.22 10.70 0.01
CA THR A 101 10.57 11.01 0.50
C THR A 101 11.64 10.72 -0.56
N TYR A 102 11.48 9.62 -1.29
CA TYR A 102 12.52 9.10 -2.18
C TYR A 102 12.10 9.05 -3.65
N GLY A 103 10.80 9.11 -3.96
CA GLY A 103 10.28 8.89 -5.30
C GLY A 103 10.41 10.08 -6.25
N ARG A 104 10.58 11.29 -5.77
CA ARG A 104 10.68 12.52 -6.59
C ARG A 104 9.56 12.64 -7.63
N GLY A 105 8.33 12.30 -7.24
CA GLY A 105 7.16 12.26 -8.12
C GLY A 105 6.88 10.89 -8.75
N ASN A 106 7.74 9.89 -8.53
CA ASN A 106 7.46 8.49 -8.85
C ASN A 106 6.68 7.83 -7.71
N LEU A 107 5.82 6.88 -8.03
CA LEU A 107 4.95 6.11 -7.15
C LEU A 107 3.84 6.89 -6.43
N ALA A 108 3.87 8.21 -6.36
CA ALA A 108 2.75 9.02 -5.86
C ALA A 108 2.73 10.38 -6.55
N PRO A 109 1.54 10.94 -6.85
CA PRO A 109 1.41 12.32 -7.29
C PRO A 109 1.92 13.29 -6.22
N LEU A 110 2.36 14.48 -6.64
CA LEU A 110 2.85 15.49 -5.71
C LEU A 110 1.75 15.91 -4.70
N PRO A 111 2.11 16.19 -3.44
CA PRO A 111 1.18 16.73 -2.47
C PRO A 111 0.46 17.99 -2.96
N PHE A 112 -0.75 18.21 -2.45
CA PHE A 112 -1.60 19.37 -2.77
C PHE A 112 -2.14 19.44 -4.21
N THR A 113 -2.13 18.30 -4.94
CA THR A 113 -2.75 18.17 -6.26
C THR A 113 -4.06 17.38 -6.20
N SER A 114 -4.94 17.54 -7.19
CA SER A 114 -6.14 16.72 -7.34
C SER A 114 -5.81 15.23 -7.55
N GLU A 115 -4.73 14.95 -8.28
CA GLU A 115 -4.23 13.61 -8.51
C GLU A 115 -3.80 12.93 -7.18
N ARG A 116 -3.22 13.70 -6.25
CA ARG A 116 -2.92 13.20 -4.90
C ARG A 116 -4.20 12.86 -4.12
N ALA A 117 -5.26 13.66 -4.27
CA ALA A 117 -6.54 13.34 -3.62
C ALA A 117 -7.12 12.03 -4.16
N LEU A 118 -7.07 11.81 -5.48
CA LEU A 118 -7.49 10.55 -6.11
C LEU A 118 -6.60 9.37 -5.69
N TYR A 119 -5.29 9.57 -5.58
CA TYR A 119 -4.37 8.57 -5.04
C TYR A 119 -4.77 8.15 -3.62
N ASN A 120 -5.01 9.10 -2.73
CA ASN A 120 -5.43 8.82 -1.36
C ASN A 120 -6.80 8.12 -1.31
N GLN A 121 -7.73 8.49 -2.19
CA GLN A 121 -9.02 7.81 -2.35
C GLN A 121 -8.83 6.33 -2.70
N TRP A 122 -7.98 6.02 -3.69
CA TRP A 122 -7.70 4.64 -4.08
C TRP A 122 -7.04 3.85 -2.95
N LEU A 123 -6.06 4.43 -2.24
CA LEU A 123 -5.45 3.78 -1.08
C LEU A 123 -6.49 3.43 -0.02
N SER A 124 -7.37 4.37 0.32
CA SER A 124 -8.43 4.17 1.32
C SER A 124 -9.42 3.11 0.87
N PHE A 125 -9.88 3.18 -0.38
CA PHE A 125 -10.80 2.20 -0.96
C PHE A 125 -10.22 0.78 -0.93
N ILE A 126 -8.98 0.61 -1.41
CA ILE A 126 -8.32 -0.70 -1.45
C ILE A 126 -8.15 -1.26 -0.04
N GLN A 127 -7.71 -0.43 0.93
CA GLN A 127 -7.50 -0.88 2.30
C GLN A 127 -8.80 -1.25 3.03
N MET A 128 -9.84 -0.48 2.84
CA MET A 128 -11.10 -0.70 3.56
C MET A 128 -11.97 -1.72 2.85
N GLU A 129 -12.29 -1.48 1.58
CA GLU A 129 -13.32 -2.25 0.89
C GLU A 129 -12.81 -3.59 0.32
N LEU A 130 -11.55 -3.64 -0.14
CA LEU A 130 -10.99 -4.86 -0.76
C LEU A 130 -10.10 -5.67 0.19
N ASP A 131 -9.48 -5.04 1.19
CA ASP A 131 -8.63 -5.72 2.16
C ASP A 131 -9.38 -5.98 3.48
N ALA A 132 -9.67 -4.93 4.26
CA ALA A 132 -10.07 -5.07 5.66
C ALA A 132 -11.46 -5.72 5.82
N HIS A 133 -12.44 -5.30 5.02
CA HIS A 133 -13.83 -5.77 5.12
C HIS A 133 -14.09 -7.06 4.33
N THR A 134 -13.16 -7.50 3.50
CA THR A 134 -13.34 -8.68 2.64
C THR A 134 -12.26 -9.73 2.85
N LEU A 135 -11.12 -9.66 2.15
CA LEU A 135 -10.10 -10.71 2.20
C LEU A 135 -9.55 -10.96 3.62
N TYR A 136 -9.45 -9.91 4.44
CA TYR A 136 -8.98 -10.08 5.81
C TYR A 136 -10.04 -10.70 6.73
N VAL A 137 -11.33 -10.46 6.49
CA VAL A 137 -12.43 -11.18 7.17
C VAL A 137 -12.37 -12.66 6.82
N MET A 138 -12.21 -13.00 5.54
CA MET A 138 -12.02 -14.39 5.11
C MET A 138 -10.81 -15.03 5.79
N ARG A 139 -9.65 -14.33 5.81
CA ARG A 139 -8.47 -14.83 6.50
C ARG A 139 -8.72 -15.14 7.98
N LYS A 140 -9.44 -14.26 8.68
CA LYS A 140 -9.75 -14.49 10.10
C LYS A 140 -10.57 -15.74 10.33
N HIS A 141 -11.64 -15.90 9.57
CA HIS A 141 -12.67 -16.89 9.84
C HIS A 141 -12.54 -18.18 9.01
N LYS A 142 -11.57 -18.23 8.09
CA LYS A 142 -11.19 -19.43 7.31
C LYS A 142 -9.80 -19.90 7.73
N ASP A 143 -8.73 -19.14 7.42
CA ASP A 143 -7.34 -19.60 7.62
C ASP A 143 -6.91 -19.57 9.10
N LEU A 144 -7.52 -18.69 9.89
CA LEU A 144 -7.21 -18.45 11.29
C LEU A 144 -8.43 -18.73 12.19
N ALA A 145 -9.31 -19.63 11.75
CA ALA A 145 -10.51 -19.99 12.50
C ALA A 145 -10.19 -20.55 13.89
N ASN A 146 -9.04 -21.21 14.05
CA ASN A 146 -8.54 -21.67 15.34
C ASN A 146 -8.27 -20.55 16.35
N LEU A 147 -8.05 -19.31 15.89
CA LEU A 147 -7.79 -18.13 16.73
C LEU A 147 -9.01 -17.22 16.88
N TYR A 148 -9.81 -17.08 15.82
CA TYR A 148 -10.89 -16.09 15.74
C TYR A 148 -12.29 -16.71 15.69
N GLY A 149 -12.38 -18.04 15.63
CA GLY A 149 -13.64 -18.76 15.41
C GLY A 149 -14.07 -18.78 13.95
N GLU A 150 -14.87 -19.79 13.60
CA GLU A 150 -15.53 -19.88 12.31
C GLU A 150 -16.70 -18.90 12.25
N ALA A 151 -16.91 -18.25 11.11
CA ALA A 151 -18.02 -17.35 10.87
C ALA A 151 -18.45 -17.44 9.39
N PRO A 152 -19.15 -18.51 8.97
CA PRO A 152 -19.55 -18.72 7.58
C PRO A 152 -20.30 -17.54 6.96
N ALA A 153 -21.28 -16.96 7.69
CA ALA A 153 -22.06 -15.81 7.21
C ALA A 153 -21.15 -14.56 6.98
N ALA A 154 -20.12 -14.35 7.82
CA ALA A 154 -19.17 -13.26 7.60
C ALA A 154 -18.31 -13.50 6.36
N ILE A 155 -17.92 -14.76 6.11
CA ILE A 155 -17.18 -15.15 4.90
C ILE A 155 -18.03 -14.92 3.64
N GLU A 156 -19.29 -15.36 3.64
CA GLU A 156 -20.22 -15.15 2.52
C GLU A 156 -20.42 -13.65 2.23
N THR A 157 -20.63 -12.85 3.27
CA THR A 157 -20.75 -11.39 3.15
C THR A 157 -19.47 -10.76 2.61
N ALA A 158 -18.31 -11.22 3.05
CA ALA A 158 -17.01 -10.73 2.58
C ALA A 158 -16.78 -11.06 1.10
N ILE A 159 -17.16 -12.27 0.65
CA ILE A 159 -17.08 -12.68 -0.77
C ILE A 159 -18.01 -11.80 -1.62
N ALA A 160 -19.27 -11.65 -1.21
CA ALA A 160 -20.23 -10.80 -1.91
C ALA A 160 -19.76 -9.34 -1.98
N GLY A 161 -19.19 -8.82 -0.87
CA GLY A 161 -18.63 -7.48 -0.80
C GLY A 161 -17.45 -7.30 -1.75
N PHE A 162 -16.50 -8.24 -1.77
CA PHE A 162 -15.38 -8.21 -2.69
C PHE A 162 -15.83 -8.19 -4.14
N ASN A 163 -16.71 -9.13 -4.53
CA ASN A 163 -17.23 -9.24 -5.89
C ASN A 163 -17.95 -7.97 -6.35
N LYS A 164 -18.66 -7.29 -5.44
CA LYS A 164 -19.30 -6.02 -5.74
C LYS A 164 -18.28 -4.89 -5.94
N GLN A 165 -17.36 -4.75 -4.99
CA GLN A 165 -16.42 -3.60 -4.97
C GLN A 165 -15.34 -3.72 -6.05
N ILE A 166 -14.94 -4.93 -6.42
CA ILE A 166 -13.90 -5.12 -7.44
C ILE A 166 -14.35 -4.64 -8.83
N GLN A 167 -15.64 -4.56 -9.10
CA GLN A 167 -16.19 -4.04 -10.36
C GLN A 167 -15.77 -2.58 -10.60
N VAL A 168 -15.68 -1.77 -9.54
CA VAL A 168 -15.18 -0.38 -9.62
C VAL A 168 -13.76 -0.33 -10.18
N VAL A 169 -12.93 -1.31 -9.80
CA VAL A 169 -11.55 -1.43 -10.30
C VAL A 169 -11.54 -1.89 -11.76
N THR A 170 -12.38 -2.88 -12.10
CA THR A 170 -12.53 -3.36 -13.49
C THR A 170 -12.89 -2.21 -14.44
N GLU A 171 -13.91 -1.42 -14.08
CA GLU A 171 -14.34 -0.27 -14.87
C GLU A 171 -13.23 0.76 -15.03
N GLN A 172 -12.49 1.05 -13.96
CA GLN A 172 -11.37 1.99 -13.99
C GLN A 172 -10.24 1.52 -14.91
N LEU A 173 -9.91 0.24 -14.89
CA LEU A 173 -8.82 -0.34 -15.67
C LEU A 173 -9.22 -0.74 -17.10
N ALA A 174 -10.51 -0.75 -17.43
CA ALA A 174 -10.98 -1.04 -18.78
C ALA A 174 -10.46 -0.04 -19.83
N THR A 175 -10.16 1.18 -19.42
CA THR A 175 -9.72 2.27 -20.31
C THR A 175 -8.36 2.87 -19.94
N ARG A 176 -7.71 2.36 -18.89
CA ARG A 176 -6.48 2.93 -18.33
C ARG A 176 -5.48 1.84 -17.96
N PRO A 177 -4.18 2.05 -18.22
CA PRO A 177 -3.16 1.07 -17.85
C PRO A 177 -2.92 0.97 -16.34
N PHE A 178 -3.24 2.04 -15.56
CA PHE A 178 -3.07 2.10 -14.12
C PHE A 178 -4.23 2.85 -13.45
N LEU A 179 -4.38 2.71 -12.13
CA LEU A 179 -5.49 3.31 -11.37
C LEU A 179 -5.58 4.84 -11.53
N LEU A 180 -4.45 5.53 -11.62
CA LEU A 180 -4.39 6.98 -11.80
C LEU A 180 -4.16 7.39 -13.27
N GLY A 181 -4.34 6.52 -14.22
CA GLY A 181 -4.19 6.82 -15.65
C GLY A 181 -2.90 6.26 -16.25
N GLY A 182 -1.98 7.12 -16.69
CA GLY A 182 -0.79 6.70 -17.45
C GLY A 182 0.43 6.32 -16.62
N GLN A 183 0.42 6.53 -15.30
CA GLN A 183 1.57 6.31 -14.44
C GLN A 183 1.29 5.26 -13.37
N PHE A 184 2.23 4.31 -13.22
CA PHE A 184 2.24 3.36 -12.11
C PHE A 184 2.51 4.06 -10.78
N THR A 185 1.71 3.75 -9.76
CA THR A 185 1.80 4.38 -8.43
C THR A 185 1.73 3.36 -7.30
N GLY A 186 1.91 3.82 -6.07
CA GLY A 186 1.70 3.02 -4.87
C GLY A 186 0.28 2.45 -4.74
N ALA A 187 -0.72 3.08 -5.37
CA ALA A 187 -2.07 2.53 -5.43
C ALA A 187 -2.11 1.23 -6.25
N ASP A 188 -1.32 1.14 -7.32
CA ASP A 188 -1.19 -0.06 -8.14
C ASP A 188 -0.43 -1.19 -7.39
N ILE A 189 0.56 -0.84 -6.57
CA ILE A 189 1.21 -1.78 -5.63
C ILE A 189 0.17 -2.38 -4.68
N MET A 190 -0.63 -1.52 -4.06
CA MET A 190 -1.68 -1.94 -3.13
C MET A 190 -2.70 -2.85 -3.81
N LEU A 191 -3.22 -2.43 -4.97
CA LEU A 191 -4.20 -3.20 -5.74
C LEU A 191 -3.65 -4.56 -6.15
N THR A 192 -2.47 -4.60 -6.76
CA THR A 192 -1.88 -5.87 -7.23
C THR A 192 -1.72 -6.88 -6.10
N SER A 193 -1.32 -6.41 -4.91
CA SER A 193 -1.21 -7.29 -3.73
C SER A 193 -2.57 -7.87 -3.29
N ILE A 194 -3.66 -7.15 -3.51
CA ILE A 194 -5.04 -7.62 -3.27
C ILE A 194 -5.46 -8.62 -4.34
N LEU A 195 -5.21 -8.33 -5.61
CA LEU A 195 -5.59 -9.21 -6.71
C LEU A 195 -4.88 -10.56 -6.62
N THR A 196 -3.58 -10.57 -6.33
CA THR A 196 -2.84 -11.83 -6.10
C THR A 196 -3.35 -12.59 -4.88
N TRP A 197 -3.74 -11.89 -3.81
CA TRP A 197 -4.34 -12.52 -2.64
C TRP A 197 -5.73 -13.09 -2.94
N ALA A 198 -6.58 -12.37 -3.69
CA ALA A 198 -7.88 -12.85 -4.13
C ALA A 198 -7.77 -14.10 -5.02
N GLN A 199 -6.81 -14.11 -5.96
CA GLN A 199 -6.52 -15.30 -6.79
C GLN A 199 -6.15 -16.52 -5.93
N ASN A 200 -5.34 -16.34 -4.87
CA ASN A 200 -4.98 -17.42 -3.95
C ASN A 200 -6.19 -17.94 -3.15
N TYR A 201 -7.23 -17.14 -2.99
CA TYR A 201 -8.51 -17.56 -2.39
C TYR A 201 -9.49 -18.16 -3.40
N GLY A 202 -9.13 -18.21 -4.68
CA GLY A 202 -9.94 -18.76 -5.75
C GLY A 202 -11.03 -17.82 -6.28
N PHE A 203 -10.87 -16.50 -6.09
CA PHE A 203 -11.75 -15.55 -6.75
C PHE A 203 -11.54 -15.59 -8.26
N ASP A 204 -12.64 -15.66 -9.01
CA ASP A 204 -12.63 -15.55 -10.47
C ASP A 204 -12.57 -14.07 -10.86
N LEU A 205 -11.37 -13.62 -11.22
CA LEU A 205 -11.15 -12.27 -11.70
C LEU A 205 -11.41 -12.23 -13.21
N ASP A 206 -12.07 -11.17 -13.68
CA ASP A 206 -12.28 -10.97 -15.12
C ASP A 206 -10.98 -10.79 -15.91
N SER A 207 -11.07 -10.83 -17.24
CA SER A 207 -9.90 -10.75 -18.13
C SER A 207 -9.11 -9.43 -17.99
N THR A 208 -9.77 -8.33 -17.66
CA THR A 208 -9.13 -7.02 -17.43
C THR A 208 -8.21 -7.10 -16.21
N LEU A 209 -8.73 -7.60 -15.09
CA LEU A 209 -7.98 -7.76 -13.86
C LEU A 209 -6.89 -8.83 -13.97
N GLN A 210 -7.15 -9.92 -14.69
CA GLN A 210 -6.13 -10.95 -14.94
C GLN A 210 -4.96 -10.39 -15.75
N THR A 211 -5.26 -9.67 -16.85
CA THR A 211 -4.25 -9.03 -17.71
C THR A 211 -3.44 -7.99 -16.94
N TYR A 212 -4.13 -7.14 -16.17
CA TYR A 212 -3.49 -6.15 -15.31
C TYR A 212 -2.55 -6.82 -14.29
N THR A 213 -3.07 -7.82 -13.55
CA THR A 213 -2.28 -8.52 -12.52
C THR A 213 -1.04 -9.18 -13.13
N ALA A 214 -1.18 -9.84 -14.27
CA ALA A 214 -0.06 -10.47 -14.97
C ALA A 214 1.01 -9.43 -15.37
N ALA A 215 0.59 -8.26 -15.88
CA ALA A 215 1.50 -7.19 -16.24
C ALA A 215 2.27 -6.64 -15.03
N GLN A 216 1.57 -6.42 -13.89
CA GLN A 216 2.23 -5.88 -12.70
C GLN A 216 3.16 -6.90 -12.02
N THR A 217 2.76 -8.17 -11.95
CA THR A 217 3.60 -9.24 -11.38
C THR A 217 4.79 -9.62 -12.25
N ALA A 218 4.76 -9.25 -13.54
CA ALA A 218 5.91 -9.41 -14.44
C ALA A 218 7.04 -8.38 -14.21
N ARG A 219 6.77 -7.29 -13.49
CA ARG A 219 7.74 -6.22 -13.21
C ARG A 219 8.97 -6.76 -12.47
N PRO A 220 10.19 -6.34 -12.84
CA PRO A 220 11.40 -6.80 -12.17
C PRO A 220 11.41 -6.49 -10.66
N ALA A 221 10.93 -5.32 -10.25
CA ALA A 221 10.84 -4.92 -8.85
C ALA A 221 9.87 -5.82 -8.05
N TYR A 222 8.69 -6.15 -8.62
CA TYR A 222 7.79 -7.14 -8.00
C TYR A 222 8.48 -8.48 -7.78
N LYS A 223 9.17 -9.00 -8.81
CA LYS A 223 9.86 -10.31 -8.74
C LYS A 223 10.97 -10.34 -7.70
N ARG A 224 11.64 -9.21 -7.45
CA ARG A 224 12.63 -9.11 -6.36
C ARG A 224 11.95 -9.11 -5.00
N ALA A 225 10.94 -8.25 -4.82
CA ALA A 225 10.19 -8.13 -3.58
C ALA A 225 9.45 -9.43 -3.18
N ALA A 226 8.92 -10.17 -4.16
CA ALA A 226 8.17 -11.41 -3.92
C ALA A 226 9.05 -12.60 -3.44
N LYS A 227 10.38 -12.45 -3.43
CA LYS A 227 11.30 -13.45 -2.88
C LYS A 227 11.58 -13.25 -1.38
N LEU A 228 11.12 -12.14 -0.82
CA LEU A 228 11.28 -11.76 0.57
C LEU A 228 10.02 -12.11 1.37
#